data_de492d8386a2a25d492749a451c82f28
#
_entry.id   de492d8386a2a25d492749a451c82f28
#
_cell.length_a   1.000
_cell.length_b   1.000
_cell.length_c   1.000
_cell.angle_alpha   90.00
_cell.angle_beta   90.00
_cell.angle_gamma   90.00
#
_symmetry.space_group_name_H-M   'P 1'
#
loop_
_entity.id
_entity.type
_entity.pdbx_description
1 polymer ?
#
loop_
_entity_poly.entity_id
_entity_poly.type
_entity_poly.pdbx_seq_one_letter_code
_entity_poly.pdbx_strand_id
1 'polypeptide(L)'
;MVNHQLVQHEDKTLGVTAPASFADYFTAEKEFKAVKKQGSVKIKDNNITLSAEEDSYALADMGTRSPSMKLECDVSLDADGCAGFAFGGSQQDETYTALCLDAAQGLLHYEGLEIEDLDDFDPMALTRFDFSKQETHHVTLVCENEIVILYVDNVKALSAQIKHSINGAHIGVFADGCDASFTNISTKLPAE
;
A
#
# COMPACT_ATOMS: atom_id res chain seq x y z
N MET A 1 17.86 8.36 -4.63
CA MET A 1 17.53 7.63 -5.91
C MET A 1 17.54 6.14 -5.59
N VAL A 2 16.46 5.43 -5.83
CA VAL A 2 16.41 3.98 -5.60
C VAL A 2 16.87 3.28 -6.87
N ASN A 3 17.94 2.50 -6.76
CA ASN A 3 18.42 1.66 -7.86
C ASN A 3 17.60 0.37 -7.87
N HIS A 4 16.98 0.06 -8.99
CA HIS A 4 16.24 -1.19 -9.17
C HIS A 4 17.13 -2.28 -9.77
N GLN A 5 16.80 -3.53 -9.47
CA GLN A 5 17.44 -4.68 -10.08
C GLN A 5 16.59 -5.20 -11.22
N LEU A 6 17.19 -5.39 -12.40
CA LEU A 6 16.52 -6.06 -13.53
C LEU A 6 16.51 -7.57 -13.30
N VAL A 7 15.36 -8.18 -13.55
CA VAL A 7 15.18 -9.64 -13.52
C VAL A 7 14.54 -10.10 -14.82
N GLN A 8 14.93 -11.27 -15.29
CA GLN A 8 14.25 -11.94 -16.39
C GLN A 8 13.34 -13.04 -15.83
N HIS A 9 12.07 -12.96 -16.16
CA HIS A 9 11.07 -13.96 -15.79
C HIS A 9 11.20 -15.23 -16.68
N GLU A 10 10.60 -16.33 -16.27
CA GLU A 10 10.59 -17.60 -17.00
C GLU A 10 9.98 -17.47 -18.41
N ASP A 11 9.00 -16.58 -18.57
CA ASP A 11 8.36 -16.23 -19.84
C ASP A 11 9.23 -15.33 -20.75
N LYS A 12 10.47 -15.03 -20.34
CA LYS A 12 11.46 -14.17 -20.99
C LYS A 12 11.12 -12.68 -20.96
N THR A 13 10.08 -12.26 -20.26
CA THR A 13 9.85 -10.83 -20.01
C THR A 13 10.89 -10.29 -19.04
N LEU A 14 11.14 -8.98 -19.09
CA LEU A 14 11.99 -8.27 -18.15
C LEU A 14 11.12 -7.61 -17.09
N GLY A 15 11.45 -7.87 -15.84
CA GLY A 15 10.86 -7.20 -14.70
C GLY A 15 11.88 -6.37 -13.94
N VAL A 16 11.39 -5.60 -12.99
CA VAL A 16 12.20 -4.78 -12.08
C VAL A 16 11.81 -5.15 -10.66
N THR A 17 12.79 -5.56 -9.87
CA THR A 17 12.59 -5.94 -8.47
C THR A 17 13.32 -5.01 -7.52
N ALA A 18 12.98 -5.10 -6.24
CA ALA A 18 13.69 -4.43 -5.18
C ALA A 18 15.16 -4.87 -5.14
N PRO A 19 16.12 -3.97 -4.96
CA PRO A 19 17.52 -4.35 -4.84
C PRO A 19 17.74 -5.17 -3.56
N ALA A 20 18.61 -6.17 -3.63
CA ALA A 20 18.95 -7.00 -2.47
C ALA A 20 19.49 -6.18 -1.28
N SER A 21 20.12 -5.03 -1.56
CA SER A 21 20.58 -4.09 -0.53
C SER A 21 19.50 -3.48 0.35
N PHE A 22 18.21 -3.61 -0.02
CA PHE A 22 17.11 -3.18 0.86
C PHE A 22 17.06 -3.99 2.16
N ALA A 23 17.44 -5.27 2.12
CA ALA A 23 17.52 -6.10 3.31
C ALA A 23 18.58 -5.60 4.31
N ASP A 24 19.68 -5.06 3.79
CA ASP A 24 20.76 -4.49 4.61
C ASP A 24 20.48 -3.05 5.05
N TYR A 25 19.67 -2.31 4.29
CA TYR A 25 19.36 -0.90 4.56
C TYR A 25 18.20 -0.74 5.55
N PHE A 26 17.10 -1.51 5.38
CA PHE A 26 15.93 -1.46 6.25
C PHE A 26 15.99 -2.57 7.29
N THR A 27 16.69 -2.33 8.40
CA THR A 27 16.92 -3.35 9.45
C THR A 27 16.31 -3.01 10.79
N ALA A 28 16.04 -1.72 11.08
CA ALA A 28 15.48 -1.31 12.35
C ALA A 28 13.96 -1.53 12.35
N GLU A 29 13.48 -2.47 13.16
CA GLU A 29 12.05 -2.73 13.33
C GLU A 29 11.34 -1.48 13.86
N LYS A 30 10.19 -1.15 13.28
CA LYS A 30 9.30 -0.11 13.77
C LYS A 30 7.95 -0.73 14.13
N GLU A 31 7.59 -0.68 15.39
CA GLU A 31 6.23 -1.04 15.81
C GLU A 31 5.23 0.00 15.28
N PHE A 32 4.08 -0.46 14.85
CA PHE A 32 2.93 0.38 14.53
C PHE A 32 1.77 0.03 15.48
N LYS A 33 0.92 1.00 15.73
CA LYS A 33 -0.29 0.82 16.52
C LYS A 33 -1.49 1.22 15.68
N ALA A 34 -2.06 0.25 15.00
CA ALA A 34 -3.23 0.51 14.17
C ALA A 34 -4.44 0.90 15.02
N VAL A 35 -5.21 1.86 14.50
CA VAL A 35 -6.50 2.29 15.07
C VAL A 35 -7.54 2.34 13.97
N LYS A 36 -8.77 1.94 14.30
CA LYS A 36 -9.90 2.10 13.39
C LYS A 36 -10.20 3.57 13.17
N LYS A 37 -10.38 3.98 11.91
CA LYS A 37 -10.86 5.31 11.52
C LYS A 37 -12.28 5.25 10.98
N GLN A 38 -12.56 4.34 10.06
CA GLN A 38 -13.84 4.24 9.36
C GLN A 38 -14.22 2.75 9.14
N GLY A 39 -15.50 2.48 8.92
CA GLY A 39 -16.02 1.18 8.51
C GLY A 39 -15.85 0.04 9.53
N SER A 40 -15.85 -1.18 9.07
CA SER A 40 -15.62 -2.37 9.89
C SER A 40 -14.14 -2.77 9.86
N VAL A 41 -13.45 -2.66 10.99
CA VAL A 41 -12.02 -2.93 11.14
C VAL A 41 -11.78 -3.89 12.30
N LYS A 42 -11.05 -4.98 12.04
CA LYS A 42 -10.55 -5.90 13.05
C LYS A 42 -9.02 -5.86 13.04
N ILE A 43 -8.42 -5.58 14.19
CA ILE A 43 -6.98 -5.51 14.36
C ILE A 43 -6.58 -6.59 15.36
N LYS A 44 -5.68 -7.47 14.96
CA LYS A 44 -5.13 -8.52 15.84
C LYS A 44 -3.66 -8.70 15.51
N ASP A 45 -2.80 -8.42 16.48
CA ASP A 45 -1.36 -8.45 16.31
C ASP A 45 -0.94 -7.59 15.08
N ASN A 46 -0.19 -8.17 14.15
CA ASN A 46 0.24 -7.52 12.90
C ASN A 46 -0.70 -7.84 11.72
N ASN A 47 -1.99 -8.06 11.99
CA ASN A 47 -2.98 -8.34 10.98
C ASN A 47 -4.16 -7.37 11.10
N ILE A 48 -4.64 -6.89 9.96
CA ILE A 48 -5.77 -5.98 9.83
C ILE A 48 -6.73 -6.60 8.82
N THR A 49 -7.99 -6.79 9.23
CA THR A 49 -9.08 -7.19 8.34
C THR A 49 -10.06 -6.05 8.24
N LEU A 50 -10.43 -5.71 7.03
CA LEU A 50 -11.35 -4.64 6.68
C LEU A 50 -12.56 -5.23 5.98
N SER A 51 -13.74 -4.64 6.23
CA SER A 51 -14.97 -4.98 5.53
C SER A 51 -15.73 -3.70 5.25
N ALA A 52 -16.05 -3.45 3.99
CA ALA A 52 -16.81 -2.31 3.52
C ALA A 52 -17.98 -2.81 2.66
N GLU A 53 -19.16 -2.24 2.90
CA GLU A 53 -20.32 -2.44 2.03
C GLU A 53 -20.13 -1.65 0.72
N GLU A 54 -20.91 -1.98 -0.30
CA GLU A 54 -20.98 -1.20 -1.54
C GLU A 54 -21.20 0.29 -1.24
N ASP A 55 -20.57 1.18 -1.97
CA ASP A 55 -20.56 2.63 -1.78
C ASP A 55 -20.03 3.10 -0.40
N SER A 56 -19.18 2.29 0.24
CA SER A 56 -18.53 2.67 1.50
C SER A 56 -17.09 2.18 1.57
N TYR A 57 -16.32 2.74 2.50
CA TYR A 57 -14.96 2.27 2.75
C TYR A 57 -14.69 1.95 4.22
N ALA A 58 -13.70 1.09 4.44
CA ALA A 58 -13.15 0.81 5.76
C ALA A 58 -11.68 1.24 5.80
N LEU A 59 -11.27 1.90 6.89
CA LEU A 59 -9.93 2.48 7.03
C LEU A 59 -9.35 2.18 8.42
N ALA A 60 -8.12 1.69 8.45
CA ALA A 60 -7.28 1.58 9.63
C ALA A 60 -6.03 2.47 9.47
N ASP A 61 -5.83 3.41 10.37
CA ASP A 61 -4.62 4.21 10.45
C ASP A 61 -3.56 3.45 11.25
N MET A 62 -2.37 3.29 10.69
CA MET A 62 -1.24 2.59 11.32
C MET A 62 -0.27 3.56 12.02
N GLY A 63 -0.58 4.86 12.02
CA GLY A 63 0.19 5.90 12.69
C GLY A 63 1.14 6.65 11.76
N THR A 64 2.09 7.35 12.36
CA THR A 64 2.98 8.27 11.66
C THR A 64 3.89 7.54 10.67
N ARG A 65 3.85 7.98 9.42
CA ARG A 65 4.77 7.55 8.36
C ARG A 65 6.15 8.17 8.58
N SER A 66 7.18 7.33 8.56
CA SER A 66 8.57 7.83 8.59
C SER A 66 9.01 8.32 7.21
N PRO A 67 9.91 9.30 7.13
CA PRO A 67 10.43 9.80 5.86
C PRO A 67 11.03 8.71 4.97
N SER A 68 11.79 7.80 5.58
CA SER A 68 12.30 6.61 4.92
C SER A 68 11.81 5.38 5.67
N MET A 69 11.05 4.51 5.01
CA MET A 69 10.54 3.29 5.62
C MET A 69 10.21 2.23 4.56
N LYS A 70 10.30 0.98 4.99
CA LYS A 70 9.79 -0.17 4.24
C LYS A 70 8.62 -0.78 5.03
N LEU A 71 7.51 -1.08 4.34
CA LEU A 71 6.39 -1.85 4.86
C LEU A 71 6.24 -3.10 4.00
N GLU A 72 6.08 -4.24 4.63
CA GLU A 72 5.80 -5.52 3.98
C GLU A 72 4.55 -6.13 4.57
N CYS A 73 3.70 -6.73 3.75
CA CYS A 73 2.52 -7.47 4.17
C CYS A 73 2.05 -8.41 3.06
N ASP A 74 1.17 -9.34 3.43
CA ASP A 74 0.44 -10.16 2.49
C ASP A 74 -1.01 -9.63 2.41
N VAL A 75 -1.50 -9.39 1.19
CA VAL A 75 -2.79 -8.79 0.91
C VAL A 75 -3.69 -9.77 0.18
N SER A 76 -4.90 -9.97 0.71
CA SER A 76 -6.00 -10.67 0.02
C SER A 76 -7.20 -9.73 -0.04
N LEU A 77 -7.90 -9.70 -1.16
CA LEU A 77 -9.12 -8.91 -1.36
C LEU A 77 -10.06 -9.65 -2.30
N ASP A 78 -11.33 -9.24 -2.29
CA ASP A 78 -12.34 -9.78 -3.18
C ASP A 78 -11.99 -9.50 -4.65
N ALA A 79 -12.41 -10.40 -5.55
CA ALA A 79 -12.07 -10.35 -6.98
C ALA A 79 -12.63 -9.11 -7.71
N ASP A 80 -13.65 -8.48 -7.17
CA ASP A 80 -14.31 -7.28 -7.65
C ASP A 80 -14.10 -6.07 -6.73
N GLY A 81 -13.11 -6.15 -5.81
CA GLY A 81 -12.84 -5.15 -4.81
C GLY A 81 -11.64 -4.24 -5.12
N CYS A 82 -11.58 -3.15 -4.37
CA CYS A 82 -10.43 -2.26 -4.31
C CYS A 82 -9.95 -2.15 -2.86
N ALA A 83 -8.66 -2.36 -2.62
CA ALA A 83 -8.05 -2.20 -1.32
C ALA A 83 -6.60 -1.71 -1.45
N GLY A 84 -6.00 -1.23 -0.38
CA GLY A 84 -4.61 -0.79 -0.48
C GLY A 84 -4.12 0.06 0.67
N PHE A 85 -3.25 1.02 0.35
CA PHE A 85 -2.58 1.86 1.33
C PHE A 85 -3.13 3.29 1.28
N ALA A 86 -3.42 3.82 2.46
CA ALA A 86 -3.92 5.17 2.67
C ALA A 86 -2.80 6.08 3.15
N PHE A 87 -2.69 7.27 2.58
CA PHE A 87 -1.71 8.27 2.97
C PHE A 87 -2.42 9.53 3.44
N GLY A 88 -2.33 9.82 4.73
CA GLY A 88 -2.92 11.00 5.36
C GLY A 88 -1.91 12.11 5.59
N GLY A 89 -2.39 13.36 5.64
CA GLY A 89 -1.56 14.54 5.86
C GLY A 89 -1.11 14.69 7.30
N SER A 90 -2.02 14.57 8.24
CA SER A 90 -1.75 14.62 9.68
C SER A 90 -2.85 13.90 10.45
N GLN A 91 -2.62 13.67 11.74
CA GLN A 91 -3.65 13.07 12.60
C GLN A 91 -4.93 13.92 12.73
N GLN A 92 -4.85 15.19 12.37
CA GLN A 92 -5.94 16.17 12.39
C GLN A 92 -6.61 16.31 11.02
N ASP A 93 -5.89 16.00 9.93
CA ASP A 93 -6.47 15.92 8.60
C ASP A 93 -7.11 14.53 8.46
N GLU A 94 -8.42 14.51 8.37
CA GLU A 94 -9.19 13.26 8.19
C GLU A 94 -9.15 12.74 6.74
N THR A 95 -8.41 13.41 5.87
CA THR A 95 -8.32 13.10 4.44
C THR A 95 -7.14 12.19 4.14
N TYR A 96 -7.39 11.16 3.33
CA TYR A 96 -6.39 10.19 2.90
C TYR A 96 -6.46 10.01 1.39
N THR A 97 -5.31 10.05 0.74
CA THR A 97 -5.18 9.61 -0.66
C THR A 97 -4.84 8.14 -0.74
N ALA A 98 -5.20 7.49 -1.84
CA ALA A 98 -5.17 6.04 -1.98
C ALA A 98 -4.11 5.53 -2.96
N LEU A 99 -3.38 4.50 -2.55
CA LEU A 99 -2.61 3.62 -3.41
C LEU A 99 -3.35 2.28 -3.49
N CYS A 100 -3.97 2.02 -4.61
CA CYS A 100 -4.97 0.99 -4.82
C CYS A 100 -4.39 -0.28 -5.45
N LEU A 101 -4.81 -1.42 -4.92
CA LEU A 101 -4.83 -2.72 -5.55
C LEU A 101 -6.29 -2.93 -5.98
N ASP A 102 -6.62 -2.66 -7.23
CA ASP A 102 -7.95 -2.70 -7.78
C ASP A 102 -8.14 -3.98 -8.60
N ALA A 103 -8.70 -5.00 -7.95
CA ALA A 103 -8.93 -6.29 -8.58
C ALA A 103 -10.07 -6.24 -9.60
N ALA A 104 -11.08 -5.38 -9.39
CA ALA A 104 -12.20 -5.20 -10.30
C ALA A 104 -11.74 -4.71 -11.68
N GLN A 105 -10.80 -3.78 -11.73
CA GLN A 105 -10.28 -3.22 -12.97
C GLN A 105 -8.98 -3.90 -13.46
N GLY A 106 -8.35 -4.74 -12.62
CA GLY A 106 -7.04 -5.33 -12.91
C GLY A 106 -5.92 -4.27 -12.95
N LEU A 107 -5.96 -3.33 -12.00
CA LEU A 107 -5.05 -2.19 -11.95
C LEU A 107 -4.36 -2.06 -10.59
N LEU A 108 -3.14 -1.53 -10.61
CA LEU A 108 -2.50 -0.90 -9.47
C LEU A 108 -2.42 0.58 -9.80
N HIS A 109 -2.93 1.44 -8.93
CA HIS A 109 -2.94 2.87 -9.22
C HIS A 109 -2.81 3.72 -7.95
N TYR A 110 -2.36 4.97 -8.13
CA TYR A 110 -2.33 5.98 -7.08
C TYR A 110 -3.25 7.13 -7.46
N GLU A 111 -4.22 7.37 -6.60
CA GLU A 111 -5.16 8.47 -6.74
C GLU A 111 -4.66 9.70 -5.99
N GLY A 112 -4.71 10.85 -6.66
CA GLY A 112 -4.51 12.15 -6.01
C GLY A 112 -5.77 12.65 -5.29
N LEU A 113 -6.87 11.91 -5.41
CA LEU A 113 -8.15 12.15 -4.77
C LEU A 113 -8.19 11.55 -3.37
N GLU A 114 -9.16 11.97 -2.58
CA GLU A 114 -9.45 11.38 -1.27
C GLU A 114 -10.13 10.01 -1.44
N ILE A 115 -10.02 9.14 -0.45
CA ILE A 115 -10.63 7.80 -0.51
C ILE A 115 -12.16 7.89 -0.74
N GLU A 116 -12.79 8.95 -0.23
CA GLU A 116 -14.24 9.19 -0.40
C GLU A 116 -14.63 9.49 -1.86
N ASP A 117 -13.68 9.91 -2.70
CA ASP A 117 -13.90 10.34 -4.08
C ASP A 117 -13.31 9.34 -5.11
N LEU A 118 -13.01 8.09 -4.71
CA LEU A 118 -12.38 7.09 -5.59
C LEU A 118 -13.21 6.75 -6.84
N ASP A 119 -14.52 6.96 -6.79
CA ASP A 119 -15.44 6.77 -7.93
C ASP A 119 -15.12 7.72 -9.11
N ASP A 120 -14.51 8.87 -8.84
CA ASP A 120 -14.16 9.86 -9.86
C ASP A 120 -12.91 9.49 -10.69
N PHE A 121 -12.31 8.35 -10.44
CA PHE A 121 -11.13 7.74 -11.08
C PHE A 121 -10.27 8.69 -11.92
N ASP A 122 -9.30 9.36 -11.28
CA ASP A 122 -8.31 10.25 -11.91
C ASP A 122 -6.89 9.88 -11.45
N PRO A 123 -6.36 8.71 -11.87
CA PRO A 123 -5.10 8.21 -11.35
C PRO A 123 -3.90 9.05 -11.82
N MET A 124 -3.10 9.50 -10.87
CA MET A 124 -1.81 10.16 -11.11
C MET A 124 -0.74 9.18 -11.63
N ALA A 125 -0.87 7.89 -11.27
CA ALA A 125 -0.01 6.81 -11.75
C ALA A 125 -0.81 5.51 -11.78
N LEU A 126 -0.64 4.71 -12.83
CA LEU A 126 -1.31 3.41 -12.94
C LEU A 126 -0.46 2.38 -13.70
N THR A 127 -0.73 1.11 -13.43
CA THR A 127 -0.21 -0.03 -14.20
C THR A 127 -1.20 -1.19 -14.14
N ARG A 128 -1.20 -2.04 -15.17
CA ARG A 128 -2.03 -3.26 -15.17
C ARG A 128 -1.42 -4.33 -14.28
N PHE A 129 -2.27 -5.05 -13.58
CA PHE A 129 -1.89 -6.17 -12.74
C PHE A 129 -2.93 -7.30 -12.83
N ASP A 130 -2.46 -8.55 -12.88
CA ASP A 130 -3.31 -9.73 -12.98
C ASP A 130 -3.46 -10.38 -11.59
N PHE A 131 -4.55 -10.04 -10.90
CA PHE A 131 -4.89 -10.57 -9.58
C PHE A 131 -5.33 -12.02 -9.59
N SER A 132 -5.66 -12.60 -10.77
CA SER A 132 -6.21 -13.96 -10.86
C SER A 132 -5.17 -15.07 -10.63
N LYS A 133 -3.89 -14.73 -10.59
CA LYS A 133 -2.79 -15.70 -10.46
C LYS A 133 -2.69 -16.33 -9.08
N GLN A 134 -3.13 -15.61 -8.05
CA GLN A 134 -3.12 -16.10 -6.68
C GLN A 134 -4.12 -15.33 -5.83
N GLU A 135 -4.57 -15.95 -4.72
CA GLU A 135 -5.53 -15.35 -3.79
C GLU A 135 -4.90 -14.34 -2.83
N THR A 136 -3.59 -14.42 -2.64
CA THR A 136 -2.84 -13.57 -1.71
C THR A 136 -1.58 -13.06 -2.39
N HIS A 137 -1.38 -11.76 -2.35
CA HIS A 137 -0.24 -11.08 -2.96
C HIS A 137 0.72 -10.56 -1.90
N HIS A 138 2.01 -10.86 -2.05
CA HIS A 138 3.03 -10.26 -1.20
C HIS A 138 3.34 -8.84 -1.67
N VAL A 139 3.17 -7.88 -0.77
CA VAL A 139 3.35 -6.46 -1.06
C VAL A 139 4.53 -5.91 -0.27
N THR A 140 5.43 -5.22 -0.97
CA THR A 140 6.48 -4.39 -0.38
C THR A 140 6.29 -2.94 -0.80
N LEU A 141 6.08 -2.08 0.16
CA LEU A 141 5.95 -0.64 -0.01
C LEU A 141 7.20 0.06 0.54
N VAL A 142 7.88 0.83 -0.29
CA VAL A 142 9.04 1.64 0.13
C VAL A 142 8.67 3.11 0.00
N CYS A 143 8.79 3.84 1.11
CA CYS A 143 8.60 5.28 1.15
C CYS A 143 9.96 5.97 1.29
N GLU A 144 10.22 6.96 0.46
CA GLU A 144 11.34 7.88 0.56
C GLU A 144 10.81 9.32 0.42
N ASN A 145 10.68 10.00 1.54
CA ASN A 145 10.01 11.29 1.65
C ASN A 145 8.58 11.23 1.06
N GLU A 146 8.33 11.89 -0.04
CA GLU A 146 7.05 11.94 -0.74
C GLU A 146 6.95 10.92 -1.87
N ILE A 147 8.00 10.14 -2.13
CA ILE A 147 7.97 9.09 -3.16
C ILE A 147 7.59 7.76 -2.52
N VAL A 148 6.64 7.08 -3.13
CA VAL A 148 6.29 5.71 -2.81
C VAL A 148 6.62 4.78 -3.97
N ILE A 149 7.14 3.61 -3.65
CA ILE A 149 7.41 2.55 -4.62
C ILE A 149 6.72 1.29 -4.13
N LEU A 150 5.86 0.74 -4.96
CA LEU A 150 5.13 -0.49 -4.71
C LEU A 150 5.74 -1.63 -5.49
N TYR A 151 6.05 -2.71 -4.79
CA TYR A 151 6.37 -4.01 -5.36
C TYR A 151 5.26 -4.98 -4.98
N VAL A 152 4.72 -5.68 -5.95
CA VAL A 152 3.76 -6.76 -5.73
C VAL A 152 4.41 -8.03 -6.26
N ASP A 153 4.42 -9.11 -5.46
CA ASP A 153 5.05 -10.39 -5.75
C ASP A 153 6.53 -10.26 -6.17
N ASN A 154 7.23 -9.37 -5.47
CA ASN A 154 8.65 -9.02 -5.70
C ASN A 154 8.95 -8.33 -7.05
N VAL A 155 7.93 -7.86 -7.77
CA VAL A 155 8.11 -7.10 -9.01
C VAL A 155 7.70 -5.65 -8.75
N LYS A 156 8.53 -4.69 -9.20
CA LYS A 156 8.14 -3.29 -9.16
C LYS A 156 6.92 -3.08 -10.04
N ALA A 157 5.84 -2.67 -9.42
CA ALA A 157 4.58 -2.45 -10.10
C ALA A 157 4.30 -0.97 -10.34
N LEU A 158 4.56 -0.10 -9.34
CA LEU A 158 4.20 1.30 -9.41
C LEU A 158 5.21 2.17 -8.66
N SER A 159 5.37 3.43 -9.07
CA SER A 159 5.92 4.48 -8.24
C SER A 159 5.14 5.77 -8.43
N ALA A 160 4.88 6.47 -7.33
CA ALA A 160 4.13 7.72 -7.32
C ALA A 160 4.74 8.73 -6.35
N GLN A 161 4.39 10.00 -6.54
CA GLN A 161 4.63 11.04 -5.56
C GLN A 161 3.36 11.22 -4.72
N ILE A 162 3.48 11.05 -3.41
CA ILE A 162 2.36 11.22 -2.47
C ILE A 162 2.04 12.70 -2.36
N LYS A 163 0.76 13.05 -2.43
CA LYS A 163 0.27 14.42 -2.39
C LYS A 163 0.53 15.10 -1.03
N HIS A 164 0.51 14.34 0.06
CA HIS A 164 0.67 14.88 1.40
C HIS A 164 2.13 15.07 1.80
N SER A 165 2.42 16.21 2.44
CA SER A 165 3.72 16.51 3.02
C SER A 165 4.13 15.44 4.04
N ILE A 166 5.43 15.22 4.16
CA ILE A 166 6.00 14.25 5.12
C ILE A 166 5.81 14.66 6.59
N ASN A 167 5.65 15.96 6.87
CA ASN A 167 5.51 16.47 8.23
C ASN A 167 4.15 16.09 8.83
N GLY A 168 4.17 15.18 9.82
CA GLY A 168 2.96 14.66 10.45
C GLY A 168 2.19 13.67 9.59
N ALA A 169 2.74 13.24 8.46
CA ALA A 169 2.11 12.29 7.56
C ALA A 169 1.78 10.97 8.25
N HIS A 170 0.66 10.39 7.89
CA HIS A 170 0.18 9.10 8.35
C HIS A 170 0.17 8.07 7.22
N ILE A 171 0.20 6.81 7.60
CA ILE A 171 -0.03 5.68 6.70
C ILE A 171 -1.07 4.76 7.32
N GLY A 172 -1.92 4.21 6.47
CA GLY A 172 -2.94 3.25 6.85
C GLY A 172 -3.19 2.24 5.75
N VAL A 173 -4.20 1.40 5.98
CA VAL A 173 -4.73 0.47 4.99
C VAL A 173 -6.23 0.66 4.87
N PHE A 174 -6.77 0.49 3.68
CA PHE A 174 -8.20 0.67 3.40
C PHE A 174 -8.75 -0.47 2.53
N ALA A 175 -10.05 -0.61 2.55
CA ALA A 175 -10.85 -1.39 1.61
C ALA A 175 -12.06 -0.55 1.19
N ASP A 176 -12.40 -0.58 -0.08
CA ASP A 176 -13.49 0.16 -0.69
C ASP A 176 -14.44 -0.83 -1.37
N GLY A 177 -15.69 -0.84 -0.93
CA GLY A 177 -16.75 -1.72 -1.43
C GLY A 177 -16.49 -3.22 -1.29
N CYS A 178 -15.55 -3.67 -0.46
CA CYS A 178 -15.12 -5.07 -0.42
C CYS A 178 -14.60 -5.52 0.95
N ASP A 179 -14.37 -6.82 1.08
CA ASP A 179 -13.59 -7.41 2.15
C ASP A 179 -12.11 -7.49 1.74
N ALA A 180 -11.22 -7.08 2.66
CA ALA A 180 -9.78 -7.19 2.45
C ALA A 180 -9.06 -7.58 3.73
N SER A 181 -7.94 -8.29 3.60
CA SER A 181 -7.06 -8.60 4.72
C SER A 181 -5.61 -8.26 4.41
N PHE A 182 -4.97 -7.65 5.39
CA PHE A 182 -3.54 -7.34 5.40
C PHE A 182 -2.92 -8.15 6.53
N THR A 183 -2.08 -9.12 6.20
CA THR A 183 -1.50 -10.03 7.19
C THR A 183 0.02 -9.96 7.18
N ASN A 184 0.65 -10.41 8.26
CA ASN A 184 2.11 -10.39 8.40
C ASN A 184 2.72 -8.98 8.22
N ILE A 185 1.98 -7.93 8.62
CA ILE A 185 2.43 -6.56 8.45
C ILE A 185 3.70 -6.35 9.25
N SER A 186 4.76 -5.89 8.58
CA SER A 186 6.00 -5.46 9.22
C SER A 186 6.46 -4.11 8.68
N THR A 187 7.01 -3.28 9.55
CA THR A 187 7.57 -1.99 9.17
C THR A 187 9.00 -1.88 9.65
N LYS A 188 9.88 -1.41 8.75
CA LYS A 188 11.30 -1.25 9.01
C LYS A 188 11.79 0.12 8.60
N LEU A 189 12.72 0.64 9.38
CA LEU A 189 13.45 1.88 9.10
C LEU A 189 14.87 1.57 8.64
N PRO A 190 15.56 2.53 8.01
CA PRO A 190 16.99 2.43 7.77
C PRO A 190 17.76 2.15 9.07
N ALA A 191 18.88 1.42 8.96
CA ALA A 191 19.85 1.32 10.04
C ALA A 191 20.35 2.71 10.43
N GLU A 192 20.57 2.96 11.73
CA GLU A 192 21.20 4.18 12.25
C GLU A 192 22.69 4.26 11.86
#